data_8e41c9439676a79b96cd86a8f5db79ab
#
_entry.id   8e41c9439676a79b96cd86a8f5db79ab
#
_cell.length_a   1.000
_cell.length_b   1.000
_cell.length_c   1.000
_cell.angle_alpha   90.00
_cell.angle_beta   90.00
_cell.angle_gamma   90.00
#
_symmetry.space_group_name_H-M   'P 1'
#
loop_
_entity.id
_entity.type
_entity.pdbx_description
1 polymer ?
#
loop_
_entity_poly.entity_id
_entity_poly.type
_entity_poly.pdbx_seq_one_letter_code
_entity_poly.pdbx_strand_id
1 'polypeptide(L)'
;TVPHKQEEEFYICMHSLRYYDEILFYHEGGVDVGDVDAKAERVQISTGVGPTEALVTEKLLGKVPAAKQANLASFVLSLYKFYKDLHFAYLEINPLVMLEDNTVVPLDMAAKLDETAGFLCAHRWGEVDWPPPFGRAAYPEEALIRDMDGKTG
;
A
#
# COMPACT_ATOMS: atom_id res chain seq x y z
N THR A 1 -13.57 0.88 15.19
CA THR A 1 -12.87 2.20 15.15
C THR A 1 -12.00 2.36 16.39
N VAL A 2 -10.76 2.75 16.22
CA VAL A 2 -9.86 3.06 17.33
C VAL A 2 -10.06 4.55 17.68
N PRO A 3 -10.26 4.92 18.96
CA PRO A 3 -10.32 6.32 19.35
C PRO A 3 -8.96 7.00 19.05
N HIS A 4 -8.97 8.08 18.30
CA HIS A 4 -7.78 8.84 17.89
C HIS A 4 -8.17 10.28 17.58
N LYS A 5 -7.15 11.14 17.43
CA LYS A 5 -7.30 12.54 17.04
C LYS A 5 -6.94 12.71 15.57
N GLN A 6 -7.45 13.75 14.93
CA GLN A 6 -7.17 14.01 13.51
C GLN A 6 -5.67 14.24 13.24
N GLU A 7 -4.95 14.86 14.16
CA GLU A 7 -3.49 15.04 14.06
C GLU A 7 -2.66 13.75 14.21
N GLU A 8 -3.31 12.61 14.44
CA GLU A 8 -2.72 11.28 14.48
C GLU A 8 -2.92 10.51 13.17
N GLU A 9 -3.66 11.10 12.21
CA GLU A 9 -3.95 10.52 10.91
C GLU A 9 -2.88 10.88 9.89
N PHE A 10 -2.44 9.87 9.14
CA PHE A 10 -1.50 9.97 8.03
C PHE A 10 -2.06 9.28 6.80
N TYR A 11 -1.48 9.62 5.66
CA TYR A 11 -1.71 8.91 4.40
C TYR A 11 -0.45 8.21 3.95
N ILE A 12 -0.58 6.98 3.45
CA ILE A 12 0.50 6.26 2.77
C ILE A 12 -0.06 5.50 1.58
N CYS A 13 0.64 5.59 0.45
CA CYS A 13 0.34 4.80 -0.74
C CYS A 13 1.64 4.21 -1.31
N MET A 14 1.54 3.00 -1.82
CA MET A 14 2.61 2.32 -2.54
C MET A 14 2.07 1.79 -3.85
N HIS A 15 2.76 2.05 -4.95
CA HIS A 15 2.39 1.47 -6.23
C HIS A 15 3.62 1.10 -7.05
N SER A 16 3.49 0.02 -7.83
CA SER A 16 4.55 -0.48 -8.70
C SER A 16 4.42 0.11 -10.09
N LEU A 17 5.53 0.62 -10.59
CA LEU A 17 5.72 1.09 -11.95
C LEU A 17 6.74 0.18 -12.67
N ARG A 18 6.93 0.37 -13.95
CA ARG A 18 7.74 -0.54 -14.76
C ARG A 18 9.18 -0.72 -14.24
N TYR A 19 9.80 0.33 -13.72
CA TYR A 19 11.22 0.33 -13.34
C TYR A 19 11.47 0.65 -11.87
N TYR A 20 10.45 1.05 -11.15
CA TYR A 20 10.55 1.42 -9.74
C TYR A 20 9.20 1.26 -9.05
N ASP A 21 9.26 1.12 -7.74
CA ASP A 21 8.10 1.31 -6.89
C ASP A 21 8.10 2.75 -6.39
N GLU A 22 6.94 3.35 -6.22
CA GLU A 22 6.80 4.68 -5.64
C GLU A 22 6.08 4.60 -4.32
N ILE A 23 6.62 5.27 -3.29
CA ILE A 23 5.99 5.41 -1.99
C ILE A 23 5.61 6.88 -1.83
N LEU A 24 4.33 7.12 -1.56
CA LEU A 24 3.76 8.42 -1.23
C LEU A 24 3.43 8.45 0.26
N PHE A 25 3.70 9.57 0.90
CA PHE A 25 3.34 9.79 2.30
C PHE A 25 2.87 11.23 2.50
N TYR A 26 1.80 11.41 3.26
CA TYR A 26 1.34 12.73 3.68
C TYR A 26 1.10 12.73 5.18
N HIS A 27 1.49 13.81 5.83
CA HIS A 27 1.44 13.96 7.28
C HIS A 27 0.06 14.30 7.84
N GLU A 28 -0.95 14.35 6.98
CA GLU A 28 -2.36 14.47 7.30
C GLU A 28 -3.13 13.38 6.56
N GLY A 29 -4.06 12.71 7.21
CA GLY A 29 -4.90 11.66 6.65
C GLY A 29 -6.38 12.00 6.71
N GLY A 30 -7.20 11.08 6.21
CA GLY A 30 -8.66 11.19 6.25
C GLY A 30 -9.29 11.82 5.02
N VAL A 31 -10.62 11.88 5.03
CA VAL A 31 -11.44 12.26 3.86
C VAL A 31 -11.39 13.75 3.53
N ASP A 32 -11.02 14.60 4.47
CA ASP A 32 -11.05 16.06 4.31
C ASP A 32 -9.79 16.64 3.63
N VAL A 33 -8.78 15.79 3.34
CA VAL A 33 -7.50 16.24 2.80
C VAL A 33 -7.59 16.64 1.32
N GLY A 34 -8.62 16.22 0.60
CA GLY A 34 -8.82 16.48 -0.83
C GLY A 34 -7.84 15.67 -1.70
N ASP A 35 -7.23 16.31 -2.71
CA ASP A 35 -6.24 15.64 -3.59
C ASP A 35 -4.92 15.41 -2.82
N VAL A 36 -4.90 14.32 -2.03
CA VAL A 36 -3.78 13.95 -1.18
C VAL A 36 -2.56 13.53 -2.01
N ASP A 37 -2.77 12.90 -3.16
CA ASP A 37 -1.69 12.46 -4.04
C ASP A 37 -0.84 13.63 -4.56
N ALA A 38 -1.49 14.76 -4.86
CA ALA A 38 -0.78 15.95 -5.31
C ALA A 38 0.05 16.62 -4.21
N LYS A 39 -0.33 16.41 -2.94
CA LYS A 39 0.33 17.01 -1.76
C LYS A 39 1.38 16.11 -1.13
N ALA A 40 1.29 14.80 -1.37
CA ALA A 40 2.14 13.79 -0.74
C ALA A 40 3.62 13.96 -1.12
N GLU A 41 4.47 13.81 -0.13
CA GLU A 41 5.90 13.57 -0.35
C GLU A 41 6.06 12.20 -1.01
N ARG A 42 7.06 12.06 -1.89
CA ARG A 42 7.23 10.82 -2.64
C ARG A 42 8.68 10.42 -2.80
N VAL A 43 8.90 9.11 -2.84
CA VAL A 43 10.20 8.52 -3.10
C VAL A 43 10.08 7.36 -4.07
N GLN A 44 11.00 7.28 -5.01
CA GLN A 44 11.10 6.19 -5.98
C GLN A 44 12.18 5.20 -5.55
N ILE A 45 11.83 3.95 -5.52
CA ILE A 45 12.68 2.83 -5.13
C ILE A 45 12.91 1.96 -6.36
N SER A 46 14.15 1.90 -6.84
CA SER A 46 14.51 1.08 -8.00
C SER A 46 14.19 -0.40 -7.75
N THR A 47 13.72 -1.07 -8.80
CA THR A 47 13.40 -2.50 -8.73
C THR A 47 14.59 -3.31 -8.22
N GLY A 48 14.36 -4.18 -7.24
CA GLY A 48 15.40 -5.02 -6.62
C GLY A 48 16.20 -4.36 -5.50
N VAL A 49 15.97 -3.08 -5.22
CA VAL A 49 16.55 -2.35 -4.08
C VAL A 49 15.42 -2.01 -3.10
N GLY A 50 15.63 -2.23 -1.82
CA GLY A 50 14.67 -1.79 -0.80
C GLY A 50 14.94 -0.34 -0.34
N PRO A 51 13.94 0.35 0.23
CA PRO A 51 14.15 1.64 0.89
C PRO A 51 15.00 1.46 2.14
N THR A 52 15.77 2.49 2.48
CA THR A 52 16.49 2.56 3.76
C THR A 52 15.75 3.47 4.74
N GLU A 53 15.95 3.28 6.04
CA GLU A 53 15.36 4.12 7.06
C GLU A 53 15.73 5.60 6.87
N ALA A 54 16.99 5.88 6.55
CA ALA A 54 17.46 7.22 6.28
C ALA A 54 16.73 7.87 5.10
N LEU A 55 16.53 7.13 4.00
CA LEU A 55 15.81 7.60 2.82
C LEU A 55 14.34 7.91 3.14
N VAL A 56 13.66 7.00 3.84
CA VAL A 56 12.26 7.18 4.25
C VAL A 56 12.12 8.40 5.15
N THR A 57 12.97 8.52 6.18
CA THR A 57 12.93 9.64 7.12
C THR A 57 13.16 10.97 6.41
N GLU A 58 14.21 11.05 5.57
CA GLU A 58 14.59 12.28 4.87
C GLU A 58 13.52 12.72 3.84
N LYS A 59 13.02 11.78 3.03
CA LYS A 59 12.17 12.11 1.89
C LYS A 59 10.68 12.17 2.23
N LEU A 60 10.22 11.36 3.17
CA LEU A 60 8.78 11.20 3.44
C LEU A 60 8.34 11.82 4.78
N LEU A 61 9.19 11.74 5.82
CA LEU A 61 8.78 12.06 7.18
C LEU A 61 9.22 13.42 7.69
N GLY A 62 9.74 14.28 6.81
CA GLY A 62 10.27 15.60 7.22
C GLY A 62 9.28 16.53 7.91
N LYS A 63 7.98 16.37 7.68
CA LYS A 63 6.90 17.13 8.31
C LYS A 63 6.30 16.46 9.55
N VAL A 64 6.71 15.22 9.83
CA VAL A 64 6.26 14.45 10.99
C VAL A 64 7.08 14.87 12.23
N PRO A 65 6.46 15.00 13.42
CA PRO A 65 7.20 15.26 14.66
C PRO A 65 8.33 14.25 14.88
N ALA A 66 9.51 14.72 15.25
CA ALA A 66 10.72 13.90 15.39
C ALA A 66 10.54 12.66 16.28
N ALA A 67 9.73 12.78 17.33
CA ALA A 67 9.43 11.67 18.25
C ALA A 67 8.69 10.49 17.58
N LYS A 68 7.98 10.74 16.46
CA LYS A 68 7.21 9.73 15.71
C LYS A 68 7.97 9.16 14.51
N GLN A 69 9.01 9.84 14.02
CA GLN A 69 9.67 9.50 12.74
C GLN A 69 10.28 8.10 12.74
N ALA A 70 11.00 7.70 13.79
CA ALA A 70 11.66 6.39 13.84
C ALA A 70 10.65 5.22 13.74
N ASN A 71 9.53 5.31 14.48
CA ASN A 71 8.51 4.28 14.48
C ASN A 71 7.75 4.24 13.13
N LEU A 72 7.44 5.40 12.54
CA LEU A 72 6.83 5.47 11.21
C LEU A 72 7.79 4.97 10.13
N ALA A 73 9.08 5.29 10.19
CA ALA A 73 10.06 4.76 9.25
C ALA A 73 10.14 3.23 9.32
N SER A 74 10.21 2.67 10.52
CA SER A 74 10.19 1.21 10.74
C SER A 74 8.90 0.56 10.18
N PHE A 75 7.76 1.21 10.40
CA PHE A 75 6.48 0.76 9.83
C PHE A 75 6.51 0.78 8.30
N VAL A 76 6.95 1.88 7.68
CA VAL A 76 7.04 2.01 6.21
C VAL A 76 7.93 0.94 5.61
N LEU A 77 9.09 0.65 6.23
CA LEU A 77 10.00 -0.41 5.78
C LEU A 77 9.34 -1.79 5.86
N SER A 78 8.66 -2.07 6.96
CA SER A 78 7.93 -3.33 7.15
C SER A 78 6.77 -3.48 6.18
N LEU A 79 6.02 -2.38 5.95
CA LEU A 79 4.94 -2.33 4.98
C LEU A 79 5.45 -2.53 3.55
N TYR A 80 6.58 -1.92 3.19
CA TYR A 80 7.19 -2.12 1.87
C TYR A 80 7.63 -3.57 1.68
N LYS A 81 8.25 -4.18 2.70
CA LYS A 81 8.57 -5.60 2.65
C LYS A 81 7.32 -6.46 2.46
N PHE A 82 6.27 -6.22 3.19
CA PHE A 82 4.98 -6.89 3.07
C PHE A 82 4.39 -6.71 1.66
N TYR A 83 4.42 -5.48 1.14
CA TYR A 83 3.98 -5.12 -0.20
C TYR A 83 4.71 -5.97 -1.28
N LYS A 84 6.03 -6.07 -1.20
CA LYS A 84 6.84 -6.86 -2.15
C LYS A 84 6.66 -8.36 -1.97
N ASP A 85 6.71 -8.85 -0.75
CA ASP A 85 6.61 -10.28 -0.44
C ASP A 85 5.27 -10.90 -0.87
N LEU A 86 4.21 -10.10 -0.91
CA LEU A 86 2.87 -10.54 -1.29
C LEU A 86 2.43 -10.07 -2.67
N HIS A 87 3.35 -9.49 -3.45
CA HIS A 87 3.10 -9.05 -4.82
C HIS A 87 1.89 -8.11 -4.96
N PHE A 88 1.83 -7.10 -4.09
CA PHE A 88 0.90 -6.00 -4.33
C PHE A 88 1.37 -5.17 -5.53
N ALA A 89 0.43 -4.73 -6.35
CA ALA A 89 0.64 -3.73 -7.40
C ALA A 89 0.26 -2.32 -6.95
N TYR A 90 -0.63 -2.24 -5.95
CA TYR A 90 -1.10 -1.01 -5.31
C TYR A 90 -1.50 -1.30 -3.87
N LEU A 91 -1.18 -0.40 -2.96
CA LEU A 91 -1.62 -0.44 -1.58
C LEU A 91 -1.72 0.98 -1.04
N GLU A 92 -2.90 1.36 -0.57
CA GLU A 92 -3.18 2.66 0.05
C GLU A 92 -3.77 2.45 1.43
N ILE A 93 -3.33 3.23 2.39
CA ILE A 93 -3.91 3.30 3.74
C ILE A 93 -4.28 4.76 4.01
N ASN A 94 -5.59 5.01 4.16
CA ASN A 94 -6.11 6.34 4.40
C ASN A 94 -7.40 6.31 5.24
N PRO A 95 -7.31 6.62 6.55
CA PRO A 95 -6.10 7.04 7.25
C PRO A 95 -5.26 5.88 7.84
N LEU A 96 -3.98 6.13 7.94
CA LEU A 96 -3.06 5.42 8.82
C LEU A 96 -2.98 6.20 10.13
N VAL A 97 -3.24 5.57 11.26
CA VAL A 97 -3.21 6.24 12.57
C VAL A 97 -2.00 5.80 13.37
N MET A 98 -1.32 6.76 14.01
CA MET A 98 -0.31 6.49 14.99
C MET A 98 -0.70 7.08 16.35
N LEU A 99 -1.06 6.20 17.27
CA LEU A 99 -1.52 6.55 18.61
C LEU A 99 -0.39 7.15 19.48
N GLU A 100 -0.75 7.72 20.63
CA GLU A 100 0.20 8.33 21.57
C GLU A 100 1.23 7.33 22.10
N ASP A 101 0.88 6.05 22.20
CA ASP A 101 1.79 4.95 22.61
C ASP A 101 2.68 4.42 21.46
N ASN A 102 2.67 5.10 20.32
CA ASN A 102 3.35 4.72 19.08
C ASN A 102 2.80 3.45 18.38
N THR A 103 1.64 2.95 18.77
CA THR A 103 0.95 1.89 18.04
C THR A 103 0.47 2.43 16.69
N VAL A 104 0.82 1.76 15.60
CA VAL A 104 0.39 2.14 14.24
C VAL A 104 -0.76 1.25 13.82
N VAL A 105 -1.88 1.87 13.41
CA VAL A 105 -3.12 1.18 13.06
C VAL A 105 -3.62 1.64 11.70
N PRO A 106 -3.69 0.77 10.69
CA PRO A 106 -4.42 1.06 9.46
C PRO A 106 -5.92 1.02 9.73
N LEU A 107 -6.64 2.10 9.42
CA LEU A 107 -8.09 2.16 9.62
C LEU A 107 -8.87 1.79 8.36
N ASP A 108 -8.38 2.22 7.21
CA ASP A 108 -8.95 1.85 5.92
C ASP A 108 -7.82 1.56 4.92
N MET A 109 -8.03 0.54 4.09
CA MET A 109 -7.02 0.07 3.15
C MET A 109 -7.66 -0.30 1.82
N ALA A 110 -7.13 0.26 0.74
CA ALA A 110 -7.40 -0.16 -0.63
C ALA A 110 -6.15 -0.84 -1.19
N ALA A 111 -6.31 -2.01 -1.79
CA ALA A 111 -5.18 -2.77 -2.30
C ALA A 111 -5.50 -3.51 -3.60
N LYS A 112 -4.47 -3.71 -4.42
CA LYS A 112 -4.50 -4.57 -5.62
C LYS A 112 -3.33 -5.53 -5.55
N LEU A 113 -3.61 -6.81 -5.60
CA LEU A 113 -2.62 -7.88 -5.77
C LEU A 113 -2.36 -8.08 -7.27
N ASP A 114 -1.15 -8.48 -7.59
CA ASP A 114 -0.83 -8.97 -8.94
C ASP A 114 -1.31 -10.43 -9.08
N GLU A 115 -2.46 -10.63 -9.70
CA GLU A 115 -3.06 -11.95 -9.90
C GLU A 115 -2.10 -12.92 -10.63
N THR A 116 -1.22 -12.40 -11.49
CA THR A 116 -0.24 -13.23 -12.21
C THR A 116 0.81 -13.86 -11.28
N ALA A 117 0.97 -13.35 -10.06
CA ALA A 117 1.82 -13.93 -9.03
C ALA A 117 1.14 -15.04 -8.20
N GLY A 118 -0.08 -15.43 -8.57
CA GLY A 118 -0.85 -16.45 -7.84
C GLY A 118 -0.09 -17.76 -7.62
N PHE A 119 0.65 -18.23 -8.65
CA PHE A 119 1.46 -19.44 -8.54
C PHE A 119 2.59 -19.34 -7.51
N LEU A 120 3.09 -18.14 -7.21
CA LEU A 120 4.11 -17.90 -6.17
C LEU A 120 3.48 -17.72 -4.79
N CYS A 121 2.33 -17.09 -4.71
CA CYS A 121 1.76 -16.57 -3.47
C CYS A 121 0.50 -17.27 -2.99
N ALA A 122 -0.06 -18.23 -3.73
CA ALA A 122 -1.31 -18.92 -3.37
C ALA A 122 -1.31 -19.44 -1.92
N HIS A 123 -0.20 -20.02 -1.46
CA HIS A 123 -0.07 -20.54 -0.09
C HIS A 123 -0.05 -19.44 0.99
N ARG A 124 0.25 -18.18 0.63
CA ARG A 124 0.30 -17.02 1.54
C ARG A 124 -0.99 -16.21 1.47
N TRP A 125 -1.57 -16.09 0.29
CA TRP A 125 -2.83 -15.37 0.10
C TRP A 125 -4.03 -16.14 0.63
N GLY A 126 -3.96 -17.49 0.61
CA GLY A 126 -5.12 -18.33 0.86
C GLY A 126 -6.12 -18.27 -0.30
N GLU A 127 -7.38 -18.50 0.00
CA GLU A 127 -8.46 -18.35 -0.98
C GLU A 127 -8.75 -16.86 -1.19
N VAL A 128 -8.50 -16.35 -2.39
CA VAL A 128 -8.79 -14.96 -2.80
C VAL A 128 -9.93 -14.97 -3.81
N ASP A 129 -10.98 -14.22 -3.52
CA ASP A 129 -12.02 -13.92 -4.49
C ASP A 129 -11.58 -12.73 -5.36
N TRP A 130 -11.53 -12.94 -6.67
CA TRP A 130 -11.15 -11.95 -7.66
C TRP A 130 -12.41 -11.34 -8.30
N PRO A 131 -13.01 -10.30 -7.70
CA PRO A 131 -14.17 -9.67 -8.28
C PRO A 131 -13.82 -8.98 -9.60
N PRO A 132 -14.78 -8.88 -10.54
CA PRO A 132 -14.58 -8.09 -11.75
C PRO A 132 -14.29 -6.62 -11.37
N PRO A 133 -13.60 -5.85 -12.25
CA PRO A 133 -13.36 -4.44 -12.02
C PRO A 133 -14.64 -3.69 -11.68
N PHE A 134 -14.58 -2.78 -10.70
CA PHE A 134 -15.74 -2.04 -10.21
C PHE A 134 -16.49 -1.37 -11.38
N GLY A 135 -17.81 -1.53 -11.42
CA GLY A 135 -18.69 -0.94 -12.42
C GLY A 135 -18.71 -1.67 -13.78
N ARG A 136 -18.03 -2.83 -13.91
CA ARG A 136 -18.00 -3.60 -15.15
C ARG A 136 -18.17 -5.10 -14.90
N ALA A 137 -19.06 -5.74 -15.67
CA ALA A 137 -19.07 -7.20 -15.75
C ALA A 137 -17.85 -7.69 -16.58
N ALA A 138 -17.40 -8.91 -16.31
CA ALA A 138 -16.36 -9.55 -17.13
C ALA A 138 -16.84 -9.67 -18.59
N TYR A 139 -15.95 -9.42 -19.56
CA TYR A 139 -16.25 -9.70 -20.94
C TYR A 139 -16.34 -11.21 -21.18
N PRO A 140 -17.12 -11.67 -22.19
CA PRO A 140 -17.20 -13.10 -22.52
C PRO A 140 -15.84 -13.74 -22.78
N GLU A 141 -14.92 -12.99 -23.41
CA GLU A 141 -13.56 -13.43 -23.71
C GLU A 141 -12.72 -13.62 -22.44
N GLU A 142 -12.86 -12.73 -21.46
CA GLU A 142 -12.18 -12.84 -20.14
C GLU A 142 -12.68 -14.08 -19.40
N ALA A 143 -13.99 -14.33 -19.42
CA ALA A 143 -14.57 -15.52 -18.80
C ALA A 143 -14.09 -16.82 -19.48
N LEU A 144 -13.98 -16.81 -20.82
CA LEU A 144 -13.48 -17.95 -21.61
C LEU A 144 -12.01 -18.23 -21.27
N ILE A 145 -11.17 -17.20 -21.24
CA ILE A 145 -9.74 -17.34 -20.92
C ILE A 145 -9.57 -17.90 -19.50
N ARG A 146 -10.28 -17.36 -18.53
CA ARG A 146 -10.26 -17.83 -17.13
C ARG A 146 -10.69 -19.30 -17.01
N ASP A 147 -11.72 -19.73 -17.76
CA ASP A 147 -12.15 -21.13 -17.79
C ASP A 147 -11.08 -22.04 -18.43
N MET A 148 -10.40 -21.55 -19.46
CA MET A 148 -9.28 -22.28 -20.10
C MET A 148 -8.09 -22.43 -19.15
N ASP A 149 -7.67 -21.35 -18.48
CA ASP A 149 -6.58 -21.37 -17.50
C ASP A 149 -6.89 -22.35 -16.37
N GLY A 150 -8.10 -22.34 -15.85
CA GLY A 150 -8.53 -23.29 -14.80
C GLY A 150 -8.53 -24.76 -15.24
N LYS A 151 -8.58 -25.06 -16.54
CA LYS A 151 -8.52 -26.42 -17.09
C LYS A 151 -7.13 -26.89 -17.47
N THR A 152 -6.23 -25.96 -17.75
CA THR A 152 -4.89 -26.27 -18.26
C THR A 152 -3.82 -26.19 -17.17
N GLY A 153 -4.07 -25.56 -16.04
CA GLY A 153 -3.19 -25.44 -14.88
C GLY A 153 -2.22 -24.29 -15.01
#